data_08302aabad43d94f59a192ad4357ba2e
#
_entry.id   08302aabad43d94f59a192ad4357ba2e
#
_cell.length_a   1.000
_cell.length_b   1.000
_cell.length_c   1.000
_cell.angle_alpha   90.00
_cell.angle_beta   90.00
_cell.angle_gamma   90.00
#
_symmetry.space_group_name_H-M   'P 1'
#
loop_
_entity.id
_entity.type
_entity.pdbx_description
1 polymer ?
#
loop_
_entity_poly.entity_id
_entity_poly.type
_entity_poly.pdbx_seq_one_letter_code
_entity_poly.pdbx_strand_id
1 'polypeptide(L)'
;MNDEIDPILVGETDDIEVGTVESFEHDDTNYAIYHLEPGFFCTQGNCNCDEKAPLSESEVEGEELECVGCGKTYSIVSGDCVSDPELEGLKIYDISEEDGNLYLNI
;
A
#
# COMPACT_ATOMS: atom_id res chain seq x y z
N MET A 1 -12.95 -23.21 17.65
CA MET A 1 -12.31 -21.93 17.56
C MET A 1 -12.15 -21.49 16.12
N ASN A 2 -12.53 -20.31 15.88
CA ASN A 2 -12.55 -19.80 14.53
C ASN A 2 -11.33 -18.91 14.28
N ASP A 3 -10.52 -19.29 13.30
CA ASP A 3 -9.33 -18.52 12.95
C ASP A 3 -9.52 -17.73 11.68
N GLU A 4 -10.76 -17.56 11.28
CA GLU A 4 -11.03 -16.82 10.07
C GLU A 4 -10.70 -15.35 10.26
N ILE A 5 -10.07 -14.80 9.24
CA ILE A 5 -9.79 -13.38 9.19
C ILE A 5 -10.87 -12.74 8.31
N ASP A 6 -11.69 -11.92 8.92
CA ASP A 6 -12.73 -11.24 8.17
C ASP A 6 -12.13 -10.12 7.35
N PRO A 7 -12.46 -10.03 6.06
CA PRO A 7 -11.97 -8.93 5.25
C PRO A 7 -12.45 -7.60 5.81
N ILE A 8 -11.59 -6.61 5.76
CA ILE A 8 -11.90 -5.28 6.26
C ILE A 8 -12.29 -4.41 5.08
N LEU A 9 -13.48 -3.82 5.14
CA LEU A 9 -13.92 -2.93 4.07
C LEU A 9 -13.09 -1.65 4.10
N VAL A 10 -12.36 -1.42 3.03
CA VAL A 10 -11.49 -0.25 2.90
C VAL A 10 -12.25 0.92 2.27
N GLY A 11 -13.04 0.64 1.26
CA GLY A 11 -13.78 1.68 0.53
C GLY A 11 -14.24 1.14 -0.79
N GLU A 12 -14.61 2.05 -1.69
CA GLU A 12 -15.07 1.65 -3.01
C GLU A 12 -13.93 1.82 -4.02
N THR A 13 -13.95 0.99 -5.05
CA THR A 13 -12.92 1.04 -6.08
C THR A 13 -12.88 2.39 -6.78
N ASP A 14 -14.03 3.05 -6.88
CA ASP A 14 -14.13 4.35 -7.56
C ASP A 14 -13.53 5.48 -6.74
N ASP A 15 -13.26 5.26 -5.46
CA ASP A 15 -12.69 6.28 -4.60
C ASP A 15 -11.21 6.52 -4.86
N ILE A 16 -10.55 5.57 -5.53
CA ILE A 16 -9.11 5.67 -5.78
C ILE A 16 -8.89 5.61 -7.29
N GLU A 17 -8.34 6.68 -7.83
CA GLU A 17 -8.06 6.73 -9.26
C GLU A 17 -6.78 5.95 -9.60
N VAL A 18 -6.74 5.43 -10.82
CA VAL A 18 -5.55 4.72 -11.29
C VAL A 18 -4.34 5.64 -11.22
N GLY A 19 -3.25 5.12 -10.68
CA GLY A 19 -2.03 5.89 -10.54
C GLY A 19 -1.94 6.69 -9.26
N THR A 20 -2.88 6.48 -8.32
CA THR A 20 -2.87 7.21 -7.04
C THR A 20 -2.76 6.25 -5.87
N VAL A 21 -2.47 6.83 -4.70
CA VAL A 21 -2.37 6.08 -3.46
C VAL A 21 -3.18 6.81 -2.39
N GLU A 22 -3.89 6.04 -1.56
CA GLU A 22 -4.70 6.57 -0.47
C GLU A 22 -4.26 5.93 0.84
N SER A 23 -4.37 6.69 1.93
CA SER A 23 -4.08 6.13 3.24
C SER A 23 -5.33 5.51 3.83
N PHE A 24 -5.14 4.44 4.57
CA PHE A 24 -6.22 3.77 5.26
C PHE A 24 -5.73 3.36 6.64
N GLU A 25 -6.45 3.78 7.67
CA GLU A 25 -6.07 3.46 9.03
C GLU A 25 -7.05 2.45 9.62
N HIS A 26 -6.51 1.39 10.22
CA HIS A 26 -7.32 0.38 10.87
C HIS A 26 -6.57 -0.15 12.07
N ASP A 27 -7.23 -0.15 13.22
CA ASP A 27 -6.66 -0.73 14.45
C ASP A 27 -5.29 -0.14 14.79
N ASP A 28 -5.20 1.20 14.69
CA ASP A 28 -3.97 1.97 14.97
C ASP A 28 -2.82 1.68 14.02
N THR A 29 -3.12 1.06 12.88
CA THR A 29 -2.12 0.77 11.88
C THR A 29 -2.47 1.49 10.59
N ASN A 30 -1.47 2.14 9.98
CA ASN A 30 -1.64 2.81 8.70
C ASN A 30 -1.31 1.89 7.55
N TYR A 31 -2.14 1.96 6.53
CA TYR A 31 -1.93 1.20 5.29
C TYR A 31 -1.97 2.15 4.11
N ALA A 32 -1.25 1.82 3.07
CA ALA A 32 -1.28 2.57 1.82
C ALA A 32 -1.96 1.69 0.77
N ILE A 33 -3.02 2.21 0.17
CA ILE A 33 -3.80 1.49 -0.83
C ILE A 33 -3.52 2.13 -2.17
N TYR A 34 -3.08 1.32 -3.13
CA TYR A 34 -2.69 1.79 -4.46
C TYR A 34 -3.63 1.26 -5.51
N HIS A 35 -3.97 2.12 -6.47
CA HIS A 35 -4.72 1.67 -7.64
C HIS A 35 -3.79 1.79 -8.85
N LEU A 36 -3.32 0.65 -9.34
CA LEU A 36 -2.44 0.59 -10.51
C LEU A 36 -3.23 0.00 -11.67
N GLU A 37 -2.67 0.07 -12.87
CA GLU A 37 -3.38 -0.47 -14.04
C GLU A 37 -3.77 -1.93 -13.92
N PRO A 38 -2.88 -2.81 -13.39
CA PRO A 38 -3.29 -4.21 -13.23
C PRO A 38 -4.25 -4.45 -12.08
N GLY A 39 -4.42 -3.49 -11.14
CA GLY A 39 -5.34 -3.70 -10.03
C GLY A 39 -4.96 -2.92 -8.79
N PHE A 40 -5.45 -3.38 -7.65
CA PHE A 40 -5.23 -2.71 -6.39
C PHE A 40 -4.16 -3.43 -5.58
N PHE A 41 -3.38 -2.65 -4.84
CA PHE A 41 -2.29 -3.19 -4.01
C PHE A 41 -2.28 -2.46 -2.68
N CYS A 42 -1.70 -3.10 -1.67
CA CYS A 42 -1.64 -2.53 -0.33
C CYS A 42 -0.27 -2.79 0.29
N THR A 43 0.31 -1.76 0.88
CA THR A 43 1.55 -1.88 1.63
C THR A 43 1.38 -1.26 2.99
N GLN A 44 2.42 -1.38 3.82
CA GLN A 44 2.44 -0.62 5.06
C GLN A 44 2.27 0.87 4.73
N GLY A 45 1.71 1.63 5.64
CA GLY A 45 1.36 3.02 5.36
C GLY A 45 2.51 4.00 5.49
N ASN A 46 3.57 3.64 6.21
CA ASN A 46 4.69 4.53 6.43
C ASN A 46 5.99 3.88 5.98
N CYS A 47 6.90 4.71 5.49
CA CYS A 47 8.20 4.24 5.04
C CYS A 47 9.04 3.76 6.24
N ASN A 48 9.98 2.86 5.96
CA ASN A 48 10.89 2.36 7.00
C ASN A 48 12.02 3.35 7.31
N CYS A 49 12.05 4.50 6.64
CA CYS A 49 13.10 5.48 6.88
C CYS A 49 12.93 6.14 8.25
N ASP A 50 13.96 6.88 8.67
CA ASP A 50 13.94 7.52 9.98
C ASP A 50 12.78 8.47 10.17
N GLU A 51 12.32 9.08 9.09
CA GLU A 51 11.22 10.04 9.15
C GLU A 51 9.86 9.39 9.20
N LYS A 52 9.78 8.07 8.91
CA LYS A 52 8.53 7.35 8.87
C LYS A 52 7.49 8.06 8.01
N ALA A 53 7.95 8.55 6.85
CA ALA A 53 7.10 9.36 5.98
C ALA A 53 5.86 8.59 5.52
N PRO A 54 4.70 9.26 5.46
CA PRO A 54 3.48 8.60 4.99
C PRO A 54 3.57 8.31 3.51
N LEU A 55 3.39 7.05 3.15
CA LEU A 55 3.51 6.64 1.75
C LEU A 55 2.37 7.15 0.89
N SER A 56 1.25 7.54 1.52
CA SER A 56 0.14 8.13 0.78
C SER A 56 0.51 9.48 0.17
N GLU A 57 1.60 10.11 0.63
CA GLU A 57 2.08 11.37 0.07
C GLU A 57 3.21 11.16 -0.93
N SER A 58 3.58 9.91 -1.17
CA SER A 58 4.66 9.59 -2.09
C SER A 58 4.17 9.62 -3.54
N GLU A 59 5.12 9.77 -4.46
CA GLU A 59 4.79 9.75 -5.87
C GLU A 59 4.73 8.31 -6.37
N VAL A 60 3.66 7.98 -7.07
CA VAL A 60 3.49 6.67 -7.68
C VAL A 60 3.79 6.79 -9.16
N GLU A 61 4.64 5.90 -9.67
CA GLU A 61 4.98 5.89 -11.08
C GLU A 61 5.00 4.45 -11.56
N GLY A 62 4.02 4.09 -12.38
CA GLY A 62 3.88 2.69 -12.80
C GLY A 62 3.59 1.81 -11.61
N GLU A 63 4.47 0.86 -11.35
CA GLU A 63 4.32 -0.05 -10.22
C GLU A 63 5.32 0.25 -9.11
N GLU A 64 5.87 1.46 -9.12
CA GLU A 64 6.86 1.88 -8.12
C GLU A 64 6.41 3.16 -7.45
N LEU A 65 6.97 3.39 -6.27
CA LEU A 65 6.75 4.63 -5.57
C LEU A 65 8.07 5.18 -5.06
N GLU A 66 8.14 6.49 -4.94
CA GLU A 66 9.32 7.15 -4.37
C GLU A 66 8.93 7.74 -3.03
N CYS A 67 9.62 7.30 -1.97
CA CYS A 67 9.30 7.78 -0.63
C CYS A 67 9.57 9.28 -0.51
N VAL A 68 8.58 10.02 -0.03
CA VAL A 68 8.67 11.47 0.09
C VAL A 68 9.70 11.89 1.13
N GLY A 69 10.00 11.02 2.08
CA GLY A 69 10.95 11.34 3.15
C GLY A 69 12.40 11.05 2.81
N CYS A 70 12.68 9.85 2.30
CA CYS A 70 14.06 9.45 2.05
C CYS A 70 14.45 9.40 0.58
N GLY A 71 13.48 9.53 -0.32
CA GLY A 71 13.78 9.54 -1.75
C GLY A 71 14.08 8.19 -2.36
N LYS A 72 13.90 7.11 -1.61
CA LYS A 72 14.16 5.78 -2.13
C LYS A 72 12.94 5.26 -2.87
N THR A 73 13.22 4.42 -3.86
CA THR A 73 12.16 3.85 -4.72
C THR A 73 11.85 2.43 -4.30
N TYR A 74 10.58 2.13 -4.14
CA TYR A 74 10.11 0.81 -3.75
C TYR A 74 9.14 0.26 -4.80
N SER A 75 9.16 -1.07 -4.94
CA SER A 75 8.18 -1.74 -5.78
C SER A 75 6.88 -1.89 -4.99
N ILE A 76 5.77 -1.43 -5.57
CA ILE A 76 4.47 -1.57 -4.92
C ILE A 76 4.03 -3.02 -4.93
N VAL A 77 4.42 -3.76 -5.96
CA VAL A 77 4.00 -5.15 -6.13
C VAL A 77 4.74 -6.10 -5.21
N SER A 78 6.05 -5.94 -5.08
CA SER A 78 6.86 -6.86 -4.28
C SER A 78 7.29 -6.28 -2.94
N GLY A 79 7.26 -4.95 -2.81
CA GLY A 79 7.71 -4.30 -1.60
C GLY A 79 9.20 -4.04 -1.54
N ASP A 80 9.96 -4.59 -2.47
CA ASP A 80 11.41 -4.46 -2.43
C ASP A 80 11.86 -3.02 -2.67
N CYS A 81 12.94 -2.63 -2.01
CA CYS A 81 13.55 -1.34 -2.29
C CYS A 81 14.35 -1.45 -3.57
N VAL A 82 13.87 -0.81 -4.63
CA VAL A 82 14.46 -0.92 -5.95
C VAL A 82 15.79 -0.17 -6.01
N SER A 83 15.85 1.00 -5.39
CA SER A 83 17.05 1.83 -5.44
C SER A 83 18.16 1.33 -4.53
N ASP A 84 17.82 0.49 -3.54
CA ASP A 84 18.81 -0.09 -2.64
C ASP A 84 18.34 -1.48 -2.20
N PRO A 85 18.63 -2.51 -2.99
CA PRO A 85 18.10 -3.85 -2.72
C PRO A 85 18.56 -4.46 -1.39
N GLU A 86 19.54 -3.88 -0.73
CA GLU A 86 20.00 -4.40 0.56
C GLU A 86 19.14 -3.92 1.71
N LEU A 87 18.29 -2.92 1.48
CA LEU A 87 17.42 -2.43 2.53
C LEU A 87 16.19 -3.31 2.67
N GLU A 88 15.63 -3.28 3.87
CA GLU A 88 14.38 -3.97 4.11
C GLU A 88 13.27 -3.30 3.31
N GLY A 89 12.49 -4.12 2.62
CA GLY A 89 11.41 -3.59 1.80
C GLY A 89 10.17 -3.26 2.61
N LEU A 90 9.11 -2.91 1.91
CA LEU A 90 7.83 -2.61 2.52
C LEU A 90 7.05 -3.90 2.71
N LYS A 91 6.25 -3.95 3.77
CA LYS A 91 5.34 -5.06 3.97
C LYS A 91 4.20 -4.96 2.97
N ILE A 92 3.87 -6.09 2.35
CA ILE A 92 2.78 -6.18 1.39
C ILE A 92 1.61 -6.87 2.07
N TYR A 93 0.42 -6.30 1.91
CA TYR A 93 -0.80 -6.89 2.45
C TYR A 93 -1.72 -7.27 1.31
N ASP A 94 -2.52 -8.29 1.56
CA ASP A 94 -3.45 -8.79 0.56
C ASP A 94 -4.67 -7.90 0.48
N ILE A 95 -5.04 -7.49 -0.72
CA ILE A 95 -6.23 -6.68 -0.93
C ILE A 95 -7.04 -7.31 -2.06
N SER A 96 -8.36 -7.33 -1.89
CA SER A 96 -9.24 -7.91 -2.89
C SER A 96 -10.32 -6.92 -3.29
N GLU A 97 -10.83 -7.12 -4.49
CA GLU A 97 -11.89 -6.27 -5.04
C GLU A 97 -13.11 -7.14 -5.29
N GLU A 98 -14.27 -6.68 -4.79
CA GLU A 98 -15.48 -7.47 -4.94
C GLU A 98 -16.67 -6.52 -5.03
N ASP A 99 -17.41 -6.61 -6.13
CA ASP A 99 -18.63 -5.81 -6.35
C ASP A 99 -18.38 -4.31 -6.20
N GLY A 100 -17.23 -3.83 -6.64
CA GLY A 100 -16.90 -2.42 -6.57
C GLY A 100 -16.40 -1.95 -5.22
N ASN A 101 -16.15 -2.88 -4.30
CA ASN A 101 -15.63 -2.58 -2.98
C ASN A 101 -14.24 -3.18 -2.80
N LEU A 102 -13.42 -2.53 -1.97
CA LEU A 102 -12.09 -3.01 -1.66
C LEU A 102 -12.08 -3.59 -0.25
N TYR A 103 -11.43 -4.73 -0.11
CA TYR A 103 -11.30 -5.40 1.18
C TYR A 103 -9.84 -5.71 1.47
N LEU A 104 -9.44 -5.45 2.70
CA LEU A 104 -8.09 -5.74 3.16
C LEU A 104 -8.12 -7.05 3.94
N ASN A 105 -7.27 -7.99 3.53
CA ASN A 105 -7.19 -9.32 4.15
C ASN A 105 -5.92 -9.40 5.00
N ILE A 106 -6.06 -9.19 6.31
CA ILE A 106 -4.91 -9.21 7.22
C ILE A 106 -5.14 -10.11 8.40
#